data_13fbae7869b23c8bb545bee0d7b4ce7d
#
_entry.id   13fbae7869b23c8bb545bee0d7b4ce7d
#
_cell.length_a   1.000
_cell.length_b   1.000
_cell.length_c   1.000
_cell.angle_alpha   90.00
_cell.angle_beta   90.00
_cell.angle_gamma   90.00
#
_symmetry.space_group_name_H-M   'P 1'
#
loop_
_entity.id
_entity.type
_entity.pdbx_description
1 polymer ?
#
loop_
_entity_poly.entity_id
_entity_poly.type
_entity_poly.pdbx_seq_one_letter_code
_entity_poly.pdbx_strand_id
1 'polypeptide(L)'
;MKKALLLVNLGTPDKPSYFSVFKYLRQFLMDGRVININPILRFFLVNFIICPTRSFSSTKVYKEVWDKDTGSPLLHNTIELSKKLTTKQNEYDVYFAMRYQNPSIEKVIDNILEKNPDEIIVLPLFPHYASATTGSVYQEISRIVSKKWVVPNIKFINQFYDNDKFIDAWVDNASKFDIKSST
;
A
#
# COMPACT_ATOMS: atom_id res chain seq x y z
N MET A 1 -22.16 14.76 -7.59
CA MET A 1 -21.36 13.59 -8.06
C MET A 1 -20.66 12.97 -6.86
N LYS A 2 -20.89 11.70 -6.58
CA LYS A 2 -20.22 10.99 -5.49
C LYS A 2 -18.86 10.49 -5.98
N LYS A 3 -17.77 11.01 -5.45
CA LYS A 3 -16.42 10.57 -5.82
C LYS A 3 -15.78 9.81 -4.68
N ALA A 4 -15.11 8.72 -4.95
CA ALA A 4 -14.32 7.97 -3.98
C ALA A 4 -12.83 8.21 -4.21
N LEU A 5 -12.08 8.46 -3.14
CA LEU A 5 -10.62 8.51 -3.14
C LEU A 5 -10.09 7.28 -2.43
N LEU A 6 -9.43 6.40 -3.18
CA LEU A 6 -8.81 5.19 -2.64
C LEU A 6 -7.29 5.39 -2.50
N LEU A 7 -6.84 5.53 -1.27
CA LEU A 7 -5.42 5.53 -0.91
C LEU A 7 -4.91 4.09 -0.87
N VAL A 8 -3.82 3.77 -1.55
CA VAL A 8 -3.25 2.41 -1.53
C VAL A 8 -1.80 2.46 -1.08
N ASN A 9 -1.51 1.77 0.03
CA ASN A 9 -0.15 1.58 0.52
C ASN A 9 0.33 0.14 0.28
N LEU A 10 1.62 -0.13 0.53
CA LEU A 10 2.25 -1.42 0.26
C LEU A 10 1.59 -2.56 1.05
N GLY A 11 1.40 -2.33 2.32
CA GLY A 11 0.92 -3.34 3.25
C GLY A 11 1.96 -3.77 4.26
N THR A 12 1.51 -4.54 5.23
CA THR A 12 2.29 -4.95 6.39
C THR A 12 1.73 -6.28 6.91
N PRO A 13 2.53 -7.11 7.62
CA PRO A 13 1.97 -8.27 8.31
C PRO A 13 0.88 -7.86 9.32
N ASP A 14 -0.12 -8.71 9.53
CA ASP A 14 -1.17 -8.44 10.53
C ASP A 14 -0.63 -8.42 11.97
N LYS A 15 0.46 -9.15 12.22
CA LYS A 15 1.15 -9.23 13.53
C LYS A 15 2.65 -9.43 13.32
N PRO A 16 3.51 -9.03 14.28
CA PRO A 16 4.94 -9.27 14.22
C PRO A 16 5.27 -10.71 14.65
N SER A 17 4.65 -11.70 13.99
CA SER A 17 4.83 -13.14 14.24
C SER A 17 5.29 -13.84 12.96
N TYR A 18 6.01 -14.96 13.14
CA TYR A 18 6.55 -15.72 12.01
C TYR A 18 5.51 -16.02 10.92
N PHE A 19 4.34 -16.53 11.29
CA PHE A 19 3.31 -16.90 10.31
C PHE A 19 2.69 -15.69 9.61
N SER A 20 2.47 -14.58 10.30
CA SER A 20 1.95 -13.36 9.68
C SER A 20 2.98 -12.74 8.73
N VAL A 21 4.25 -12.72 9.13
CA VAL A 21 5.36 -12.25 8.29
C VAL A 21 5.56 -13.17 7.07
N PHE A 22 5.49 -14.49 7.27
CA PHE A 22 5.54 -15.46 6.17
C PHE A 22 4.42 -15.22 5.15
N LYS A 23 3.18 -15.06 5.61
CA LYS A 23 2.02 -14.80 4.76
C LYS A 23 2.19 -13.51 3.96
N TYR A 24 2.65 -12.45 4.61
CA TYR A 24 2.93 -11.16 3.98
C TYR A 24 4.06 -11.28 2.93
N LEU A 25 5.21 -11.84 3.30
CA LEU A 25 6.35 -12.01 2.40
C LEU A 25 5.98 -12.89 1.20
N ARG A 26 5.25 -13.97 1.43
CA ARG A 26 4.77 -14.83 0.36
C ARG A 26 3.91 -14.07 -0.64
N GLN A 27 2.92 -13.31 -0.18
CA GLN A 27 2.05 -12.52 -1.06
C GLN A 27 2.86 -11.46 -1.84
N PHE A 28 3.77 -10.78 -1.17
CA PHE A 28 4.64 -9.75 -1.75
C PHE A 28 5.60 -10.32 -2.80
N LEU A 29 6.31 -11.38 -2.48
CA LEU A 29 7.34 -11.95 -3.36
C LEU A 29 6.76 -12.84 -4.48
N MET A 30 5.53 -13.31 -4.35
CA MET A 30 4.81 -14.00 -5.42
C MET A 30 4.29 -13.06 -6.51
N ASP A 31 4.31 -11.74 -6.27
CA ASP A 31 3.95 -10.76 -7.30
C ASP A 31 5.01 -10.75 -8.40
N GLY A 32 4.56 -10.94 -9.66
CA GLY A 32 5.43 -10.93 -10.83
C GLY A 32 6.07 -9.58 -11.13
N ARG A 33 5.51 -8.49 -10.59
CA ARG A 33 6.10 -7.16 -10.70
C ARG A 33 7.21 -6.92 -9.68
N VAL A 34 7.26 -7.72 -8.61
CA VAL A 34 8.33 -7.69 -7.59
C VAL A 34 9.48 -8.62 -7.98
N ILE A 35 9.15 -9.87 -8.33
CA ILE A 35 10.14 -10.85 -8.81
C ILE A 35 9.74 -11.28 -10.23
N ASN A 36 10.37 -10.68 -11.22
CA ASN A 36 10.08 -10.94 -12.64
C ASN A 36 10.88 -12.13 -13.19
N ILE A 37 10.47 -13.32 -12.79
CA ILE A 37 11.01 -14.59 -13.29
C ILE A 37 9.85 -15.52 -13.68
N ASN A 38 10.18 -16.68 -14.29
CA ASN A 38 9.17 -17.68 -14.62
C ASN A 38 8.29 -17.99 -13.40
N PRO A 39 6.95 -18.01 -13.53
CA PRO A 39 6.03 -18.19 -12.40
C PRO A 39 6.23 -19.49 -11.61
N ILE A 40 6.59 -20.58 -12.28
CA ILE A 40 6.85 -21.86 -11.63
C ILE A 40 8.12 -21.78 -10.79
N LEU A 41 9.21 -21.24 -11.36
CA LEU A 41 10.46 -21.04 -10.64
C LEU A 41 10.26 -20.09 -9.44
N ARG A 42 9.52 -18.99 -9.63
CA ARG A 42 9.15 -18.06 -8.55
C ARG A 42 8.39 -18.78 -7.44
N PHE A 43 7.43 -19.63 -7.78
CA PHE A 43 6.67 -20.38 -6.79
C PHE A 43 7.59 -21.24 -5.91
N PHE A 44 8.49 -22.03 -6.49
CA PHE A 44 9.41 -22.85 -5.72
C PHE A 44 10.39 -22.01 -4.91
N LEU A 45 11.01 -21.01 -5.53
CA LEU A 45 11.97 -20.13 -4.87
C LEU A 45 11.36 -19.41 -3.66
N VAL A 46 10.18 -18.83 -3.83
CA VAL A 46 9.53 -18.05 -2.77
C VAL A 46 9.02 -18.93 -1.64
N ASN A 47 8.32 -20.03 -1.97
CA ASN A 47 7.66 -20.83 -0.93
C ASN A 47 8.60 -21.75 -0.15
N PHE A 48 9.65 -22.26 -0.78
CA PHE A 48 10.52 -23.27 -0.17
C PHE A 48 11.90 -22.74 0.24
N ILE A 49 12.34 -21.62 -0.30
CA ILE A 49 13.66 -21.06 0.01
C ILE A 49 13.53 -19.72 0.74
N ILE A 50 12.94 -18.70 0.07
CA ILE A 50 12.98 -17.32 0.59
C ILE A 50 12.08 -17.17 1.82
N CYS A 51 10.80 -17.48 1.72
CA CYS A 51 9.86 -17.25 2.81
C CYS A 51 10.20 -18.00 4.09
N PRO A 52 10.57 -19.31 4.06
CA PRO A 52 10.93 -20.03 5.29
C PRO A 52 12.12 -19.41 6.00
N THR A 53 13.16 -19.02 5.26
CA THR A 53 14.39 -18.47 5.85
C THR A 53 14.24 -17.00 6.27
N ARG A 54 13.70 -16.14 5.39
CA ARG A 54 13.59 -14.70 5.66
C ARG A 54 12.54 -14.36 6.70
N SER A 55 11.50 -15.18 6.88
CA SER A 55 10.47 -14.88 7.87
C SER A 55 11.01 -14.82 9.30
N PHE A 56 12.03 -15.59 9.65
CA PHE A 56 12.67 -15.52 10.98
C PHE A 56 13.36 -14.18 11.21
N SER A 57 14.24 -13.78 10.29
CA SER A 57 14.97 -12.50 10.41
C SER A 57 14.03 -11.31 10.32
N SER A 58 13.10 -11.31 9.35
CA SER A 58 12.12 -10.24 9.19
C SER A 58 11.19 -10.11 10.40
N THR A 59 10.82 -11.22 11.04
CA THR A 59 10.00 -11.16 12.28
C THR A 59 10.70 -10.40 13.40
N LYS A 60 12.01 -10.54 13.53
CA LYS A 60 12.79 -9.77 14.52
C LYS A 60 12.70 -8.28 14.24
N VAL A 61 12.95 -7.88 12.98
CA VAL A 61 12.87 -6.47 12.56
C VAL A 61 11.44 -5.92 12.76
N TYR A 62 10.41 -6.69 12.38
CA TYR A 62 9.03 -6.24 12.62
C TYR A 62 8.72 -6.07 14.10
N LYS A 63 9.24 -6.89 14.99
CA LYS A 63 9.07 -6.72 16.45
C LYS A 63 9.71 -5.45 16.98
N GLU A 64 10.85 -5.04 16.43
CA GLU A 64 11.57 -3.82 16.83
C GLU A 64 10.81 -2.54 16.45
N VAL A 65 10.18 -2.53 15.25
CA VAL A 65 9.43 -1.37 14.76
C VAL A 65 7.95 -1.39 15.14
N TRP A 66 7.48 -2.48 15.76
CA TRP A 66 6.06 -2.64 16.07
C TRP A 66 5.69 -1.87 17.35
N ASP A 67 4.78 -0.93 17.20
CA ASP A 67 4.27 -0.20 18.35
C ASP A 67 3.26 -1.05 19.14
N LYS A 68 3.32 -0.97 20.47
CA LYS A 68 2.49 -1.80 21.37
C LYS A 68 1.02 -1.42 21.33
N ASP A 69 0.73 -0.13 21.12
CA ASP A 69 -0.63 0.42 21.18
C ASP A 69 -1.24 0.55 19.78
N THR A 70 -0.46 0.96 18.79
CA THR A 70 -0.92 1.26 17.44
C THR A 70 -0.58 0.19 16.41
N GLY A 71 0.27 -0.75 16.73
CA GLY A 71 0.65 -1.85 15.85
C GLY A 71 1.67 -1.47 14.79
N SER A 72 1.41 -1.79 13.52
CA SER A 72 2.28 -1.43 12.41
C SER A 72 2.26 0.07 12.16
N PRO A 73 3.43 0.77 12.21
CA PRO A 73 3.49 2.20 11.90
C PRO A 73 2.98 2.55 10.50
N LEU A 74 3.23 1.68 9.50
CA LEU A 74 2.74 1.88 8.14
C LEU A 74 1.20 1.91 8.10
N LEU A 75 0.56 0.94 8.76
CA LEU A 75 -0.90 0.86 8.79
C LEU A 75 -1.47 2.02 9.59
N HIS A 76 -0.94 2.30 10.78
CA HIS A 76 -1.37 3.40 11.62
C HIS A 76 -1.30 4.75 10.89
N ASN A 77 -0.17 5.07 10.29
CA ASN A 77 0.00 6.32 9.55
C ASN A 77 -0.93 6.42 8.33
N THR A 78 -1.22 5.30 7.67
CA THR A 78 -2.18 5.28 6.55
C THR A 78 -3.60 5.56 7.03
N ILE A 79 -4.00 4.98 8.17
CA ILE A 79 -5.29 5.26 8.81
C ILE A 79 -5.41 6.74 9.19
N GLU A 80 -4.40 7.29 9.85
CA GLU A 80 -4.40 8.69 10.28
C GLU A 80 -4.42 9.65 9.08
N LEU A 81 -3.71 9.34 8.00
CA LEU A 81 -3.78 10.10 6.75
C LEU A 81 -5.21 10.09 6.17
N SER A 82 -5.83 8.92 6.11
CA SER A 82 -7.20 8.78 5.63
C SER A 82 -8.19 9.60 6.46
N LYS A 83 -8.11 9.54 7.79
CA LYS A 83 -8.93 10.35 8.70
C LYS A 83 -8.74 11.85 8.49
N LYS A 84 -7.48 12.30 8.41
CA LYS A 84 -7.15 13.72 8.17
C LYS A 84 -7.68 14.23 6.83
N LEU A 85 -7.61 13.40 5.78
CA LEU A 85 -8.16 13.77 4.48
C LEU A 85 -9.70 13.85 4.54
N THR A 86 -10.36 12.91 5.19
CA THR A 86 -11.82 12.93 5.37
C THR A 86 -12.29 14.21 6.09
N THR A 87 -11.52 14.70 7.08
CA THR A 87 -11.89 15.91 7.81
C THR A 87 -11.54 17.21 7.08
N LYS A 88 -10.54 17.22 6.19
CA LYS A 88 -10.05 18.43 5.50
C LYS A 88 -10.78 18.74 4.19
N GLN A 89 -11.52 17.81 3.65
CA GLN A 89 -12.23 17.96 2.38
C GLN A 89 -13.55 17.16 2.40
N ASN A 90 -14.54 17.64 1.65
CA ASN A 90 -15.88 17.06 1.55
C ASN A 90 -16.21 16.61 0.12
N GLU A 91 -15.24 16.65 -0.79
CA GLU A 91 -15.45 16.33 -2.20
C GLU A 91 -15.44 14.82 -2.46
N TYR A 92 -14.70 14.08 -1.62
CA TYR A 92 -14.46 12.64 -1.80
C TYR A 92 -14.81 11.84 -0.55
N ASP A 93 -15.42 10.68 -0.72
CA ASP A 93 -15.43 9.62 0.30
C ASP A 93 -14.03 8.98 0.31
N VAL A 94 -13.29 9.12 1.41
CA VAL A 94 -11.90 8.63 1.50
C VAL A 94 -11.85 7.21 2.04
N TYR A 95 -11.15 6.35 1.32
CA TYR A 95 -10.89 4.96 1.69
C TYR A 95 -9.39 4.69 1.65
N PHE A 96 -8.96 3.64 2.37
CA PHE A 96 -7.60 3.14 2.22
C PHE A 96 -7.57 1.63 2.08
N ALA A 97 -6.58 1.12 1.36
CA ALA A 97 -6.32 -0.31 1.20
C ALA A 97 -4.82 -0.60 1.22
N MET A 98 -4.49 -1.86 1.46
CA MET A 98 -3.14 -2.38 1.36
C MET A 98 -3.01 -3.25 0.12
N ARG A 99 -1.90 -3.07 -0.63
CA ARG A 99 -1.61 -3.93 -1.78
C ARG A 99 -1.43 -5.38 -1.35
N TYR A 100 -0.80 -5.57 -0.18
CA TYR A 100 -0.61 -6.89 0.42
C TYR A 100 -1.18 -6.91 1.84
N GLN A 101 -1.90 -7.98 2.19
CA GLN A 101 -2.62 -8.21 3.44
C GLN A 101 -3.84 -7.29 3.60
N ASN A 102 -4.08 -6.76 4.80
CA ASN A 102 -5.34 -6.13 5.16
C ASN A 102 -5.23 -4.62 5.47
N PRO A 103 -6.30 -3.85 5.15
CA PRO A 103 -7.48 -4.23 4.36
C PRO A 103 -7.11 -4.43 2.89
N SER A 104 -7.57 -5.51 2.27
CA SER A 104 -7.22 -5.82 0.88
C SER A 104 -7.91 -4.87 -0.10
N ILE A 105 -7.26 -4.60 -1.24
CA ILE A 105 -7.84 -3.77 -2.32
C ILE A 105 -9.19 -4.31 -2.75
N GLU A 106 -9.35 -5.63 -2.91
CA GLU A 106 -10.59 -6.26 -3.36
C GLU A 106 -11.74 -5.94 -2.42
N LYS A 107 -11.56 -6.17 -1.10
CA LYS A 107 -12.59 -5.89 -0.09
C LYS A 107 -12.98 -4.40 -0.05
N VAL A 108 -12.00 -3.50 -0.19
CA VAL A 108 -12.26 -2.06 -0.14
C VAL A 108 -12.95 -1.59 -1.42
N ILE A 109 -12.57 -2.09 -2.60
CA ILE A 109 -13.27 -1.79 -3.86
C ILE A 109 -14.72 -2.27 -3.80
N ASP A 110 -14.99 -3.47 -3.27
CA ASP A 110 -16.36 -3.96 -3.14
C ASP A 110 -17.21 -3.01 -2.27
N ASN A 111 -16.68 -2.58 -1.14
CA ASN A 111 -17.34 -1.60 -0.27
C ASN A 111 -17.56 -0.22 -0.95
N ILE A 112 -16.61 0.23 -1.76
CA ILE A 112 -16.77 1.46 -2.55
C ILE A 112 -17.91 1.30 -3.57
N LEU A 113 -17.93 0.17 -4.29
CA LEU A 113 -18.93 -0.09 -5.34
C LEU A 113 -20.37 -0.21 -4.81
N GLU A 114 -20.56 -0.69 -3.56
CA GLU A 114 -21.86 -0.72 -2.89
C GLU A 114 -22.50 0.68 -2.76
N LYS A 115 -21.66 1.73 -2.72
CA LYS A 115 -22.12 3.12 -2.63
C LYS A 115 -22.37 3.79 -3.99
N ASN A 116 -22.16 3.08 -5.09
CA ASN A 116 -22.35 3.54 -6.46
C ASN A 116 -21.68 4.92 -6.72
N PRO A 117 -20.35 5.03 -6.62
CA PRO A 117 -19.66 6.28 -6.92
C PRO A 117 -19.64 6.56 -8.43
N ASP A 118 -19.70 7.83 -8.80
CA ASP A 118 -19.55 8.27 -10.20
C ASP A 118 -18.11 8.08 -10.70
N GLU A 119 -17.13 8.20 -9.80
CA GLU A 119 -15.71 8.05 -10.11
C GLU A 119 -14.93 7.53 -8.89
N ILE A 120 -13.95 6.68 -9.15
CA ILE A 120 -12.96 6.23 -8.15
C ILE A 120 -11.59 6.77 -8.54
N ILE A 121 -11.02 7.62 -7.68
CA ILE A 121 -9.64 8.09 -7.85
C ILE A 121 -8.74 7.20 -7.01
N VAL A 122 -7.77 6.57 -7.63
CA VAL A 122 -6.77 5.72 -6.96
C VAL A 122 -5.47 6.50 -6.81
N LEU A 123 -5.04 6.66 -5.57
CA LEU A 123 -3.77 7.27 -5.21
C LEU A 123 -2.87 6.24 -4.50
N PRO A 124 -1.96 5.57 -5.23
CA PRO A 124 -0.89 4.81 -4.59
C PRO A 124 0.02 5.76 -3.80
N LEU A 125 0.28 5.43 -2.53
CA LEU A 125 1.07 6.29 -1.63
C LEU A 125 2.59 6.12 -1.86
N PHE A 126 2.97 6.08 -3.13
CA PHE A 126 4.36 6.04 -3.61
C PHE A 126 4.62 7.27 -4.45
N PRO A 127 5.52 8.19 -4.02
CA PRO A 127 5.76 9.42 -4.76
C PRO A 127 6.26 9.18 -6.19
N HIS A 128 7.14 8.21 -6.37
CA HIS A 128 7.70 7.81 -7.67
C HIS A 128 7.00 6.57 -8.22
N TYR A 129 6.82 6.53 -9.54
CA TYR A 129 6.39 5.31 -10.20
C TYR A 129 7.49 4.24 -10.14
N ALA A 130 7.10 3.05 -9.73
CA ALA A 130 7.89 1.83 -9.92
C ALA A 130 6.96 0.66 -10.27
N SER A 131 7.47 -0.30 -11.07
CA SER A 131 6.70 -1.49 -11.44
C SER A 131 6.23 -2.28 -10.22
N ALA A 132 7.11 -2.46 -9.24
CA ALA A 132 6.85 -3.23 -8.02
C ALA A 132 5.91 -2.53 -7.01
N THR A 133 5.62 -1.25 -7.19
CA THR A 133 4.76 -0.46 -6.31
C THR A 133 3.51 0.01 -7.07
N THR A 134 3.55 1.18 -7.69
CA THR A 134 2.42 1.74 -8.44
C THR A 134 1.90 0.80 -9.52
N GLY A 135 2.80 0.18 -10.29
CA GLY A 135 2.43 -0.80 -11.32
C GLY A 135 1.73 -2.03 -10.77
N SER A 136 2.16 -2.53 -9.60
CA SER A 136 1.53 -3.66 -8.91
C SER A 136 0.12 -3.33 -8.41
N VAL A 137 -0.08 -2.12 -7.86
CA VAL A 137 -1.40 -1.62 -7.45
C VAL A 137 -2.33 -1.52 -8.67
N TYR A 138 -1.83 -0.94 -9.76
CA TYR A 138 -2.58 -0.79 -11.00
C TYR A 138 -3.07 -2.14 -11.54
N GLN A 139 -2.17 -3.11 -11.63
CA GLN A 139 -2.48 -4.46 -12.10
C GLN A 139 -3.53 -5.16 -11.23
N GLU A 140 -3.40 -5.04 -9.91
CA GLU A 140 -4.34 -5.68 -8.99
C GLU A 140 -5.74 -5.08 -9.08
N ILE A 141 -5.85 -3.75 -9.12
CA ILE A 141 -7.14 -3.08 -9.30
C ILE A 141 -7.78 -3.47 -10.64
N SER A 142 -7.01 -3.46 -11.72
CA SER A 142 -7.50 -3.88 -13.05
C SER A 142 -8.00 -5.32 -13.03
N ARG A 143 -7.27 -6.24 -12.36
CA ARG A 143 -7.67 -7.64 -12.19
C ARG A 143 -9.00 -7.77 -11.42
N ILE A 144 -9.21 -6.94 -10.41
CA ILE A 144 -10.42 -6.97 -9.59
C ILE A 144 -11.61 -6.43 -10.39
N VAL A 145 -11.46 -5.25 -11.00
CA VAL A 145 -12.57 -4.58 -11.68
C VAL A 145 -12.97 -5.26 -12.99
N SER A 146 -12.03 -5.94 -13.67
CA SER A 146 -12.33 -6.72 -14.88
C SER A 146 -13.29 -7.89 -14.65
N LYS A 147 -13.47 -8.31 -13.40
CA LYS A 147 -14.43 -9.35 -13.00
C LYS A 147 -15.82 -8.81 -12.64
N LYS A 148 -15.97 -7.49 -12.56
CA LYS A 148 -17.25 -6.86 -12.24
C LYS A 148 -18.12 -6.75 -13.46
N TRP A 149 -19.44 -6.94 -13.29
CA TRP A 149 -20.41 -6.80 -14.39
C TRP A 149 -20.41 -5.36 -14.94
N VAL A 150 -20.35 -4.38 -14.05
CA VAL A 150 -20.19 -2.97 -14.43
C VAL A 150 -18.79 -2.52 -14.05
N VAL A 151 -18.01 -2.08 -15.04
CA VAL A 151 -16.67 -1.53 -14.80
C VAL A 151 -16.82 -0.07 -14.36
N PRO A 152 -16.37 0.30 -13.16
CA PRO A 152 -16.46 1.66 -12.68
C PRO A 152 -15.50 2.60 -13.43
N ASN A 153 -15.82 3.91 -13.44
CA ASN A 153 -14.89 4.92 -13.90
C ASN A 153 -13.73 5.07 -12.89
N ILE A 154 -12.50 4.74 -13.30
CA ILE A 154 -11.32 4.77 -12.43
C ILE A 154 -10.26 5.68 -13.01
N LYS A 155 -9.81 6.64 -12.20
CA LYS A 155 -8.67 7.50 -12.48
C LYS A 155 -7.49 7.12 -11.58
N PHE A 156 -6.32 6.91 -12.18
CA PHE A 156 -5.09 6.61 -11.44
C PHE A 156 -4.17 7.83 -11.39
N ILE A 157 -3.60 8.07 -10.22
CA ILE A 157 -2.50 9.03 -10.02
C ILE A 157 -1.21 8.21 -9.98
N ASN A 158 -0.38 8.35 -11.02
CA ASN A 158 0.80 7.49 -11.18
C ASN A 158 1.97 7.90 -10.29
N GLN A 159 2.12 9.22 -10.04
CA GLN A 159 3.24 9.78 -9.30
C GLN A 159 2.90 11.19 -8.83
N PHE A 160 3.62 11.68 -7.83
CA PHE A 160 3.45 13.03 -7.26
C PHE A 160 4.76 13.57 -6.63
N TYR A 161 5.91 13.00 -7.02
CA TYR A 161 7.23 13.35 -6.48
C TYR A 161 7.63 14.80 -6.75
N ASP A 162 7.12 15.38 -7.82
CA ASP A 162 7.38 16.75 -8.29
C ASP A 162 6.31 17.77 -7.86
N ASN A 163 5.40 17.36 -6.98
CA ASN A 163 4.39 18.27 -6.43
C ASN A 163 5.01 19.21 -5.39
N ASP A 164 4.89 20.51 -5.58
CA ASP A 164 5.50 21.52 -4.71
C ASP A 164 5.15 21.33 -3.24
N LYS A 165 3.88 21.07 -2.93
CA LYS A 165 3.44 20.86 -1.53
C LYS A 165 4.02 19.58 -0.92
N PHE A 166 4.28 18.57 -1.74
CA PHE A 166 4.95 17.36 -1.28
C PHE A 166 6.43 17.65 -0.97
N ILE A 167 7.11 18.42 -1.83
CA ILE A 167 8.50 18.86 -1.63
C ILE A 167 8.59 19.72 -0.38
N ASP A 168 7.72 20.72 -0.23
CA ASP A 168 7.66 21.59 0.95
C ASP A 168 7.50 20.80 2.24
N ALA A 169 6.61 19.80 2.26
CA ALA A 169 6.42 18.94 3.43
C ALA A 169 7.69 18.14 3.80
N TRP A 170 8.50 17.74 2.81
CA TRP A 170 9.80 17.12 3.06
C TRP A 170 10.82 18.11 3.62
N VAL A 171 10.90 19.32 3.06
CA VAL A 171 11.76 20.40 3.54
C VAL A 171 11.43 20.76 4.99
N ASP A 172 10.14 20.97 5.30
CA ASP A 172 9.66 21.25 6.64
C ASP A 172 10.01 20.12 7.64
N ASN A 173 9.91 18.88 7.19
CA ASN A 173 10.27 17.75 8.05
C ASN A 173 11.78 17.64 8.25
N ALA A 174 12.58 17.84 7.21
CA ALA A 174 14.03 17.81 7.27
C ALA A 174 14.60 18.93 8.14
N SER A 175 13.98 20.12 8.14
CA SER A 175 14.43 21.28 8.96
C SER A 175 14.35 21.02 10.47
N LYS A 176 13.61 20.01 10.91
CA LYS A 176 13.53 19.60 12.32
C LYS A 176 14.77 18.81 12.79
N PHE A 177 15.59 18.37 11.85
CA PHE A 177 16.83 17.65 12.14
C PHE A 177 18.02 18.57 11.92
N ASP A 178 18.99 18.57 12.83
CA ASP A 178 20.23 19.34 12.68
C ASP A 178 21.14 18.64 11.64
N ILE A 179 20.97 19.03 10.37
CA ILE A 179 21.74 18.46 9.23
C ILE A 179 23.21 18.92 9.26
N LYS A 180 23.56 19.97 10.05
CA LYS A 180 24.92 20.52 10.09
C LYS A 180 25.89 19.71 10.95
N SER A 181 25.43 18.76 11.75
CA SER A 181 26.27 17.94 12.63
C SER A 181 26.77 16.63 12.02
N SER A 182 26.55 16.40 10.73
CA SER A 182 26.84 15.12 10.04
C SER A 182 27.92 15.26 8.96
N THR A 183 28.98 16.03 9.22
CA THR A 183 30.21 16.05 8.42
C THR A 183 31.39 15.55 9.23
#